data_6b62a7db805d02809896e0b1516832f7
#
_entry.id   6b62a7db805d02809896e0b1516832f7
#
_cell.length_a   1.000
_cell.length_b   1.000
_cell.length_c   1.000
_cell.angle_alpha   90.00
_cell.angle_beta   90.00
_cell.angle_gamma   90.00
#
_symmetry.space_group_name_H-M   'P 1'
#
loop_
_entity.id
_entity.type
_entity.pdbx_description
1 polymer ?
#
loop_
_entity_poly.entity_id
_entity_poly.type
_entity_poly.pdbx_seq_one_letter_code
_entity_poly.pdbx_strand_id
1 'polypeptide(L)'
;MEKRITGTVLSDGLCIGSIVKWTDDSALPCSGMKGTENGSQIPEPDFAEHKKSVLNEDAECKRFCKVKTAVDSKLNELLSCAENNTIAAGDAASEEAEIMRSYIAILNDPELEKDIVQRIREQKVFLNEALTLTAQEYADDMSALEDEYLKQRAQDFEQLFAMLLSYSSGSAQKKAFIEKPCILAAKALSPIDMSEVNKKFLLGIITEEGSKTSHAAIIARSYAIPMIAGIPYAAIVKNDIAVIDTEKSAQLQQEKEYFNALITERAVTKDGVTIELMANIGSVQEAAQAYVQNADGIGLFRTEFLLSEAGADFPSEENQFKTYRAVLQAMDGKSVTIRTFDIGGDKLYPCVHLPKEENPFLGWRGVRYMLDNTELLHTQLRALLRASVYGTLHIMFPMISCEEEVQRLRSAVESVQRDLQSKGIAYDKNVGIGIMVETPAAALTTDSLAPLVDFFSIGTNELTQYTLAVDRGNRNINTLYNEGHPAVVRLIREVCEAGQKHNKHVSVCGEMAGDTAFTETLLKAGVRCLSMGSARIQRVKDRIIKTTMGEHNG
;
A
#
# COMPACT_ATOMS: atom_id res chain seq x y z
N MET A 1 9.52 31.85 -28.78
CA MET A 1 8.06 31.73 -29.04
C MET A 1 7.55 30.63 -28.15
N GLU A 2 6.65 30.96 -27.25
CA GLU A 2 5.95 29.94 -26.48
C GLU A 2 5.06 29.13 -27.41
N LYS A 3 5.29 27.83 -27.49
CA LYS A 3 4.44 26.92 -28.27
C LYS A 3 3.51 26.22 -27.28
N ARG A 4 2.22 26.53 -27.34
CA ARG A 4 1.20 25.86 -26.55
C ARG A 4 0.74 24.60 -27.28
N ILE A 5 0.81 23.45 -26.61
CA ILE A 5 0.33 22.16 -27.10
C ILE A 5 -0.68 21.66 -26.09
N THR A 6 -1.82 21.17 -26.53
CA THR A 6 -2.87 20.61 -25.67
C THR A 6 -2.89 19.12 -25.79
N GLY A 7 -3.07 18.43 -24.66
CA GLY A 7 -3.19 16.98 -24.57
C GLY A 7 -4.26 16.56 -23.58
N THR A 8 -4.51 15.26 -23.48
CA THR A 8 -5.42 14.69 -22.51
C THR A 8 -4.76 14.62 -21.14
N VAL A 9 -5.36 15.23 -20.11
CA VAL A 9 -4.87 15.19 -18.74
C VAL A 9 -5.13 13.82 -18.15
N LEU A 10 -4.07 13.13 -17.71
CA LEU A 10 -4.11 11.83 -17.05
C LEU A 10 -3.85 11.94 -15.54
N SER A 11 -3.04 12.91 -15.12
CA SER A 11 -2.81 13.28 -13.73
C SER A 11 -2.73 14.81 -13.63
N ASP A 12 -3.48 15.39 -12.70
CA ASP A 12 -3.56 16.85 -12.51
C ASP A 12 -2.31 17.42 -11.83
N GLY A 13 -1.97 18.66 -12.14
CA GLY A 13 -0.90 19.41 -11.48
C GLY A 13 -0.28 20.49 -12.34
N LEU A 14 0.67 21.21 -11.74
CA LEU A 14 1.51 22.21 -12.37
C LEU A 14 2.97 21.85 -12.17
N CYS A 15 3.74 21.80 -13.24
CA CYS A 15 5.19 21.68 -13.13
C CYS A 15 5.92 22.40 -14.26
N ILE A 16 7.16 22.77 -14.00
CA ILE A 16 8.06 23.40 -14.96
C ILE A 16 9.39 22.66 -14.91
N GLY A 17 9.91 22.24 -16.04
CA GLY A 17 11.19 21.53 -16.08
C GLY A 17 11.73 21.31 -17.47
N SER A 18 12.98 20.88 -17.54
CA SER A 18 13.62 20.47 -18.77
C SER A 18 13.08 19.13 -19.24
N ILE A 19 12.86 18.99 -20.54
CA ILE A 19 12.37 17.74 -21.12
C ILE A 19 13.52 16.73 -21.28
N VAL A 20 13.32 15.51 -20.77
CA VAL A 20 14.16 14.35 -21.03
C VAL A 20 13.35 13.31 -21.78
N LYS A 21 13.83 12.90 -22.96
CA LYS A 21 13.21 11.81 -23.73
C LYS A 21 13.63 10.47 -23.13
N TRP A 22 12.65 9.61 -22.84
CA TRP A 22 12.88 8.31 -22.19
C TRP A 22 13.67 7.33 -23.06
N THR A 23 13.36 7.32 -24.38
CA THR A 23 14.09 6.51 -25.37
C THR A 23 14.69 7.39 -26.44
N ASP A 24 15.88 7.06 -26.91
CA ASP A 24 16.53 7.79 -28.01
C ASP A 24 16.02 7.22 -29.34
N ASP A 25 15.40 8.05 -30.19
CA ASP A 25 14.83 7.66 -31.50
C ASP A 25 15.89 7.16 -32.52
N SER A 26 17.17 7.21 -32.18
CA SER A 26 18.28 6.83 -33.10
C SER A 26 18.43 5.31 -33.30
N ALA A 27 17.59 4.47 -32.68
CA ALA A 27 17.76 3.01 -32.62
C ALA A 27 16.57 2.18 -33.18
N LEU A 28 15.60 2.75 -33.91
CA LEU A 28 14.50 1.97 -34.48
C LEU A 28 14.31 2.25 -35.98
N PRO A 29 14.46 1.26 -36.86
CA PRO A 29 13.84 1.28 -38.15
C PRO A 29 12.38 0.80 -38.00
N CYS A 30 11.46 1.68 -37.62
CA CYS A 30 10.02 1.39 -37.72
C CYS A 30 9.54 1.92 -39.07
N SER A 31 9.62 1.14 -40.13
CA SER A 31 8.89 1.38 -41.36
C SER A 31 7.75 0.35 -41.43
N GLY A 32 6.52 0.83 -41.31
CA GLY A 32 5.34 0.17 -41.83
C GLY A 32 4.28 -0.26 -40.81
N MET A 33 3.62 0.68 -40.18
CA MET A 33 2.27 0.40 -39.65
C MET A 33 1.31 1.41 -40.26
N LYS A 34 0.40 0.91 -41.10
CA LYS A 34 -0.81 1.65 -41.52
C LYS A 34 -1.85 1.41 -40.43
N GLY A 35 -2.33 2.50 -39.85
CA GLY A 35 -3.34 2.45 -38.79
C GLY A 35 -4.64 1.78 -39.22
N THR A 36 -5.14 0.93 -38.38
CA THR A 36 -6.56 0.61 -38.30
C THR A 36 -7.01 0.92 -36.87
N GLU A 37 -8.13 1.61 -36.79
CA GLU A 37 -8.79 1.98 -35.54
C GLU A 37 -9.11 0.73 -34.74
N ASN A 38 -8.78 0.77 -33.44
CA ASN A 38 -9.03 -0.26 -32.42
C ASN A 38 -8.10 -1.48 -32.42
N GLY A 39 -7.18 -1.50 -31.47
CA GLY A 39 -6.42 -2.67 -31.05
C GLY A 39 -4.92 -2.38 -30.94
N SER A 40 -4.39 -2.48 -29.72
CA SER A 40 -2.96 -2.55 -29.47
C SER A 40 -2.35 -3.68 -30.30
N GLN A 41 -1.41 -3.36 -31.19
CA GLN A 41 -0.68 -4.37 -31.96
C GLN A 41 0.70 -4.59 -31.34
N ILE A 42 0.98 -5.83 -30.98
CA ILE A 42 2.33 -6.31 -30.67
C ILE A 42 3.22 -6.08 -31.90
N PRO A 43 4.42 -5.47 -31.78
CA PRO A 43 5.29 -5.26 -32.93
C PRO A 43 5.65 -6.58 -33.59
N GLU A 44 5.40 -6.73 -34.88
CA GLU A 44 5.90 -7.88 -35.64
C GLU A 44 7.45 -7.81 -35.66
N PRO A 45 8.15 -8.78 -35.10
CA PRO A 45 9.60 -8.84 -35.16
C PRO A 45 10.02 -9.15 -36.62
N ASP A 46 11.07 -8.45 -37.07
CA ASP A 46 11.66 -8.70 -38.38
C ASP A 46 12.38 -10.07 -38.39
N PHE A 47 11.67 -11.11 -38.83
CA PHE A 47 12.14 -12.49 -38.90
C PHE A 47 13.26 -12.74 -39.95
N ALA A 48 13.71 -11.69 -40.67
CA ALA A 48 14.60 -11.85 -41.82
C ALA A 48 16.06 -12.20 -41.44
N GLU A 49 16.54 -11.82 -40.25
CA GLU A 49 17.94 -12.04 -39.87
C GLU A 49 18.26 -13.47 -39.36
N HIS A 50 17.26 -14.24 -38.91
CA HIS A 50 17.49 -15.55 -38.27
C HIS A 50 17.38 -16.76 -39.23
N LYS A 51 17.09 -16.57 -40.51
CA LYS A 51 16.95 -17.66 -41.49
C LYS A 51 18.23 -18.44 -41.82
N LYS A 52 19.38 -18.14 -41.20
CA LYS A 52 20.66 -18.83 -41.47
C LYS A 52 21.15 -19.75 -40.37
N SER A 53 20.53 -19.81 -39.20
CA SER A 53 20.95 -20.71 -38.13
C SER A 53 20.05 -21.96 -38.10
N VAL A 54 20.66 -23.12 -37.89
CA VAL A 54 19.95 -24.38 -37.69
C VAL A 54 19.28 -24.32 -36.32
N LEU A 55 17.96 -24.50 -36.26
CA LEU A 55 17.20 -24.52 -35.01
C LEU A 55 17.72 -25.64 -34.10
N ASN A 56 18.07 -25.33 -32.87
CA ASN A 56 18.38 -26.30 -31.82
C ASN A 56 17.36 -26.08 -30.68
N GLU A 57 16.36 -26.93 -30.59
CA GLU A 57 15.23 -26.83 -29.65
C GLU A 57 15.72 -26.81 -28.19
N ASP A 58 16.71 -27.62 -27.82
CA ASP A 58 17.24 -27.64 -26.45
C ASP A 58 18.03 -26.37 -26.11
N ALA A 59 18.69 -25.77 -27.11
CA ALA A 59 19.38 -24.48 -26.92
C ALA A 59 18.37 -23.33 -26.72
N GLU A 60 17.27 -23.33 -27.48
CA GLU A 60 16.22 -22.31 -27.34
C GLU A 60 15.44 -22.48 -26.02
N CYS A 61 15.14 -23.69 -25.57
CA CYS A 61 14.58 -23.94 -24.25
C CYS A 61 15.51 -23.45 -23.11
N LYS A 62 16.82 -23.72 -23.21
CA LYS A 62 17.81 -23.21 -22.24
C LYS A 62 17.89 -21.68 -22.29
N ARG A 63 17.75 -21.07 -23.47
CA ARG A 63 17.71 -19.62 -23.63
C ARG A 63 16.47 -19.04 -22.97
N PHE A 64 15.31 -19.67 -23.13
CA PHE A 64 14.09 -19.29 -22.43
C PHE A 64 14.27 -19.31 -20.91
N CYS A 65 14.80 -20.40 -20.33
CA CYS A 65 15.07 -20.47 -18.89
C CYS A 65 15.98 -19.32 -18.39
N LYS A 66 17.02 -18.95 -19.17
CA LYS A 66 17.89 -17.82 -18.82
C LYS A 66 17.15 -16.49 -18.88
N VAL A 67 16.35 -16.25 -19.91
CA VAL A 67 15.54 -15.06 -20.07
C VAL A 67 14.52 -14.96 -18.95
N LYS A 68 13.81 -16.03 -18.65
CA LYS A 68 12.85 -16.11 -17.54
C LYS A 68 13.52 -15.74 -16.21
N THR A 69 14.66 -16.37 -15.88
CA THR A 69 15.38 -16.08 -14.64
C THR A 69 15.85 -14.61 -14.57
N ALA A 70 16.31 -14.04 -15.67
CA ALA A 70 16.74 -12.64 -15.70
C ALA A 70 15.57 -11.67 -15.51
N VAL A 71 14.42 -11.94 -16.13
CA VAL A 71 13.19 -11.15 -15.98
C VAL A 71 12.63 -11.29 -14.56
N ASP A 72 12.58 -12.50 -14.00
CA ASP A 72 12.14 -12.75 -12.63
C ASP A 72 13.01 -11.99 -11.62
N SER A 73 14.34 -12.05 -11.78
CA SER A 73 15.27 -11.30 -10.92
C SER A 73 15.04 -9.80 -11.01
N LYS A 74 14.77 -9.26 -12.21
CA LYS A 74 14.50 -7.83 -12.41
C LYS A 74 13.17 -7.42 -11.79
N LEU A 75 12.12 -8.21 -11.96
CA LEU A 75 10.81 -7.93 -11.35
C LEU A 75 10.88 -7.96 -9.81
N ASN A 76 11.62 -8.90 -9.23
CA ASN A 76 11.84 -8.96 -7.79
C ASN A 76 12.66 -7.78 -7.27
N GLU A 77 13.65 -7.29 -8.02
CA GLU A 77 14.36 -6.05 -7.71
C GLU A 77 13.41 -4.85 -7.68
N LEU A 78 12.56 -4.69 -8.72
CA LEU A 78 11.58 -3.61 -8.81
C LEU A 78 10.52 -3.70 -7.71
N LEU A 79 10.05 -4.90 -7.39
CA LEU A 79 9.13 -5.15 -6.28
C LEU A 79 9.76 -4.69 -4.95
N SER A 80 10.99 -5.09 -4.69
CA SER A 80 11.71 -4.66 -3.48
C SER A 80 11.89 -3.14 -3.42
N CYS A 81 12.16 -2.50 -4.56
CA CYS A 81 12.22 -1.04 -4.65
C CYS A 81 10.85 -0.38 -4.38
N ALA A 82 9.77 -0.92 -4.94
CA ALA A 82 8.42 -0.44 -4.70
C ALA A 82 8.02 -0.61 -3.23
N GLU A 83 8.26 -1.77 -2.64
CA GLU A 83 8.00 -2.05 -1.23
C GLU A 83 8.80 -1.15 -0.29
N ASN A 84 10.07 -0.90 -0.57
CA ASN A 84 10.89 0.05 0.17
C ASN A 84 10.42 1.50 0.00
N ASN A 85 9.83 1.85 -1.15
CA ASN A 85 9.23 3.16 -1.40
C ASN A 85 7.83 3.30 -0.77
N THR A 86 7.15 2.20 -0.44
CA THR A 86 5.86 2.21 0.30
C THR A 86 6.01 2.97 1.62
N ILE A 87 7.19 2.94 2.20
CA ILE A 87 7.59 3.71 3.38
C ILE A 87 7.53 5.23 3.15
N ALA A 88 7.73 5.70 1.92
CA ALA A 88 7.79 7.13 1.58
C ALA A 88 6.54 7.65 0.84
N ALA A 89 5.80 6.79 0.18
CA ALA A 89 4.72 7.15 -0.75
C ALA A 89 3.34 6.56 -0.40
N GLY A 90 3.22 5.77 0.68
CA GLY A 90 1.93 5.23 1.16
C GLY A 90 1.21 4.36 0.12
N ASP A 91 -0.09 4.60 -0.07
CA ASP A 91 -0.95 3.84 -1.00
C ASP A 91 -0.40 3.76 -2.44
N ALA A 92 0.37 4.77 -2.86
CA ALA A 92 0.97 4.85 -4.19
C ALA A 92 1.96 3.71 -4.49
N ALA A 93 2.81 3.40 -3.54
CA ALA A 93 3.80 2.34 -3.70
C ALA A 93 3.18 0.95 -3.48
N SER A 94 2.05 0.87 -2.76
CA SER A 94 1.26 -0.37 -2.65
C SER A 94 0.68 -0.79 -4.00
N GLU A 95 0.12 0.14 -4.79
CA GLU A 95 -0.38 -0.13 -6.15
C GLU A 95 0.73 -0.59 -7.09
N GLU A 96 1.90 0.08 -7.04
CA GLU A 96 3.08 -0.30 -7.83
C GLU A 96 3.57 -1.73 -7.47
N ALA A 97 3.62 -2.05 -6.18
CA ALA A 97 4.01 -3.38 -5.71
C ALA A 97 3.00 -4.47 -6.12
N GLU A 98 1.70 -4.19 -6.09
CA GLU A 98 0.66 -5.13 -6.56
C GLU A 98 0.81 -5.46 -8.05
N ILE A 99 1.11 -4.46 -8.88
CA ILE A 99 1.37 -4.68 -10.31
C ILE A 99 2.58 -5.58 -10.52
N MET A 100 3.68 -5.34 -9.77
CA MET A 100 4.88 -6.18 -9.88
C MET A 100 4.63 -7.62 -9.41
N ARG A 101 3.87 -7.81 -8.31
CA ARG A 101 3.47 -9.16 -7.86
C ARG A 101 2.61 -9.88 -8.89
N SER A 102 1.72 -9.18 -9.59
CA SER A 102 0.93 -9.75 -10.68
C SER A 102 1.82 -10.26 -11.82
N TYR A 103 2.82 -9.48 -12.24
CA TYR A 103 3.77 -9.89 -13.29
C TYR A 103 4.62 -11.10 -12.87
N ILE A 104 5.08 -11.14 -11.63
CA ILE A 104 5.83 -12.28 -11.08
C ILE A 104 4.94 -13.55 -11.06
N ALA A 105 3.67 -13.40 -10.66
CA ALA A 105 2.73 -14.52 -10.64
C ALA A 105 2.46 -15.08 -12.05
N ILE A 106 2.27 -14.21 -13.05
CA ILE A 106 2.10 -14.61 -14.45
C ILE A 106 3.37 -15.31 -14.98
N LEU A 107 4.55 -14.73 -14.75
CA LEU A 107 5.82 -15.28 -15.22
C LEU A 107 6.12 -16.68 -14.65
N ASN A 108 5.67 -16.95 -13.43
CA ASN A 108 5.88 -18.20 -12.73
C ASN A 108 4.70 -19.18 -12.86
N ASP A 109 3.73 -18.90 -13.73
CA ASP A 109 2.67 -19.85 -14.06
C ASP A 109 3.26 -21.07 -14.81
N PRO A 110 3.09 -22.30 -14.29
CA PRO A 110 3.60 -23.51 -14.94
C PRO A 110 3.01 -23.77 -16.32
N GLU A 111 1.76 -23.37 -16.58
CA GLU A 111 1.13 -23.55 -17.89
C GLU A 111 1.77 -22.63 -18.94
N LEU A 112 2.08 -21.39 -18.59
CA LEU A 112 2.78 -20.46 -19.48
C LEU A 112 4.15 -21.00 -19.91
N GLU A 113 4.92 -21.55 -18.97
CA GLU A 113 6.22 -22.15 -19.26
C GLU A 113 6.07 -23.36 -20.19
N LYS A 114 5.09 -24.21 -19.92
CA LYS A 114 4.79 -25.40 -20.72
C LYS A 114 4.40 -25.03 -22.16
N ASP A 115 3.54 -24.02 -22.33
CA ASP A 115 3.08 -23.59 -23.65
C ASP A 115 4.23 -23.06 -24.51
N ILE A 116 5.11 -22.22 -23.94
CA ILE A 116 6.28 -21.70 -24.64
C ILE A 116 7.24 -22.83 -25.04
N VAL A 117 7.54 -23.75 -24.11
CA VAL A 117 8.44 -24.90 -24.38
C VAL A 117 7.82 -25.85 -25.39
N GLN A 118 6.51 -26.11 -25.33
CA GLN A 118 5.81 -26.95 -26.29
C GLN A 118 5.86 -26.36 -27.70
N ARG A 119 5.66 -25.03 -27.86
CA ARG A 119 5.79 -24.37 -29.17
C ARG A 119 7.20 -24.46 -29.74
N ILE A 120 8.23 -24.24 -28.93
CA ILE A 120 9.63 -24.40 -29.39
C ILE A 120 9.86 -25.82 -29.92
N ARG A 121 9.37 -26.86 -29.21
CA ARG A 121 9.64 -28.27 -29.55
C ARG A 121 8.75 -28.82 -30.65
N GLU A 122 7.43 -28.53 -30.62
CA GLU A 122 6.46 -29.15 -31.54
C GLU A 122 6.33 -28.34 -32.84
N GLN A 123 6.30 -27.01 -32.74
CA GLN A 123 6.17 -26.12 -33.90
C GLN A 123 7.54 -25.81 -34.53
N LYS A 124 8.65 -26.16 -33.83
CA LYS A 124 10.03 -25.96 -34.31
C LYS A 124 10.34 -24.50 -34.63
N VAL A 125 9.96 -23.61 -33.72
CA VAL A 125 10.16 -22.16 -33.84
C VAL A 125 11.24 -21.67 -32.87
N PHE A 126 11.88 -20.54 -33.19
CA PHE A 126 12.83 -19.87 -32.30
C PHE A 126 12.11 -19.24 -31.10
N LEU A 127 12.84 -18.99 -30.00
CA LEU A 127 12.29 -18.43 -28.77
C LEU A 127 11.47 -17.15 -29.00
N ASN A 128 11.99 -16.19 -29.79
CA ASN A 128 11.30 -14.94 -30.04
C ASN A 128 9.95 -15.16 -30.76
N GLU A 129 9.90 -16.10 -31.68
CA GLU A 129 8.68 -16.47 -32.40
C GLU A 129 7.70 -17.19 -31.47
N ALA A 130 8.18 -18.11 -30.63
CA ALA A 130 7.37 -18.79 -29.63
C ALA A 130 6.74 -17.78 -28.64
N LEU A 131 7.53 -16.82 -28.15
CA LEU A 131 7.04 -15.75 -27.26
C LEU A 131 5.97 -14.89 -27.93
N THR A 132 6.18 -14.51 -29.19
CA THR A 132 5.23 -13.67 -29.94
C THR A 132 3.91 -14.41 -30.18
N LEU A 133 3.97 -15.68 -30.61
CA LEU A 133 2.77 -16.49 -30.85
C LEU A 133 1.98 -16.75 -29.56
N THR A 134 2.68 -17.02 -28.47
CA THR A 134 2.02 -17.21 -27.18
C THR A 134 1.36 -15.91 -26.70
N ALA A 135 2.05 -14.78 -26.80
CA ALA A 135 1.47 -13.49 -26.45
C ALA A 135 0.20 -13.17 -27.24
N GLN A 136 0.20 -13.45 -28.53
CA GLN A 136 -0.93 -13.18 -29.41
C GLN A 136 -2.14 -14.06 -29.07
N GLU A 137 -1.93 -15.35 -28.83
CA GLU A 137 -3.02 -16.26 -28.42
C GLU A 137 -3.65 -15.86 -27.11
N TYR A 138 -2.85 -15.55 -26.07
CA TYR A 138 -3.37 -15.10 -24.79
C TYR A 138 -4.11 -13.75 -24.90
N ALA A 139 -3.61 -12.83 -25.75
CA ALA A 139 -4.29 -11.54 -26.01
C ALA A 139 -5.63 -11.76 -26.73
N ASP A 140 -5.68 -12.62 -27.74
CA ASP A 140 -6.88 -12.94 -28.49
C ASP A 140 -7.93 -13.63 -27.62
N ASP A 141 -7.53 -14.60 -26.80
CA ASP A 141 -8.41 -15.32 -25.87
C ASP A 141 -9.02 -14.38 -24.81
N MET A 142 -8.21 -13.45 -24.26
CA MET A 142 -8.69 -12.51 -23.26
C MET A 142 -9.54 -11.39 -23.86
N SER A 143 -9.26 -10.95 -25.08
CA SER A 143 -10.04 -9.92 -25.76
C SER A 143 -11.43 -10.39 -26.19
N ALA A 144 -11.62 -11.70 -26.36
CA ALA A 144 -12.90 -12.32 -26.66
C ALA A 144 -13.87 -12.36 -25.46
N LEU A 145 -13.39 -12.07 -24.25
CA LEU A 145 -14.19 -12.06 -23.03
C LEU A 145 -14.75 -10.64 -22.78
N GLU A 146 -16.03 -10.55 -22.40
CA GLU A 146 -16.70 -9.25 -22.16
C GLU A 146 -16.30 -8.56 -20.84
N ASP A 147 -15.51 -9.21 -19.97
CA ASP A 147 -15.13 -8.73 -18.64
C ASP A 147 -13.99 -7.69 -18.70
N GLU A 148 -14.23 -6.48 -18.18
CA GLU A 148 -13.22 -5.41 -18.11
C GLU A 148 -11.96 -5.79 -17.30
N TYR A 149 -12.09 -6.64 -16.30
CA TYR A 149 -10.98 -7.14 -15.50
C TYR A 149 -10.02 -8.03 -16.31
N LEU A 150 -10.60 -8.88 -17.17
CA LEU A 150 -9.81 -9.76 -18.05
C LEU A 150 -9.13 -8.97 -19.17
N LYS A 151 -9.75 -7.87 -19.64
CA LYS A 151 -9.11 -6.93 -20.57
C LYS A 151 -7.91 -6.22 -19.94
N GLN A 152 -7.98 -5.88 -18.66
CA GLN A 152 -6.85 -5.29 -17.93
C GLN A 152 -5.71 -6.29 -17.75
N ARG A 153 -6.03 -7.57 -17.49
CA ARG A 153 -5.02 -8.64 -17.47
C ARG A 153 -4.37 -8.90 -18.83
N ALA A 154 -5.09 -8.73 -19.93
CA ALA A 154 -4.49 -8.83 -21.26
C ALA A 154 -3.33 -7.83 -21.44
N GLN A 155 -3.49 -6.59 -20.96
CA GLN A 155 -2.41 -5.59 -20.98
C GLN A 155 -1.20 -6.01 -20.13
N ASP A 156 -1.42 -6.65 -18.98
CA ASP A 156 -0.34 -7.17 -18.13
C ASP A 156 0.47 -8.25 -18.86
N PHE A 157 -0.20 -9.16 -19.56
CA PHE A 157 0.43 -10.16 -20.41
C PHE A 157 1.26 -9.53 -21.53
N GLU A 158 0.67 -8.58 -22.28
CA GLU A 158 1.38 -7.85 -23.36
C GLU A 158 2.68 -7.20 -22.85
N GLN A 159 2.64 -6.55 -21.69
CA GLN A 159 3.79 -5.88 -21.09
C GLN A 159 4.87 -6.89 -20.65
N LEU A 160 4.46 -7.99 -20.02
CA LEU A 160 5.38 -9.05 -19.60
C LEU A 160 6.06 -9.71 -20.80
N PHE A 161 5.31 -10.01 -21.88
CA PHE A 161 5.88 -10.58 -23.09
C PHE A 161 6.79 -9.61 -23.84
N ALA A 162 6.46 -8.31 -23.86
CA ALA A 162 7.36 -7.28 -24.39
C ALA A 162 8.71 -7.26 -23.64
N MET A 163 8.67 -7.43 -22.30
CA MET A 163 9.87 -7.56 -21.48
C MET A 163 10.66 -8.83 -21.83
N LEU A 164 10.02 -9.99 -21.90
CA LEU A 164 10.65 -11.26 -22.28
C LEU A 164 11.31 -11.16 -23.65
N LEU A 165 10.66 -10.56 -24.66
CA LEU A 165 11.19 -10.32 -25.99
C LEU A 165 12.38 -9.38 -25.98
N SER A 166 12.36 -8.31 -25.20
CA SER A 166 13.46 -7.36 -25.03
C SER A 166 14.72 -8.05 -24.47
N TYR A 167 14.55 -8.84 -23.41
CA TYR A 167 15.64 -9.60 -22.82
C TYR A 167 16.14 -10.71 -23.74
N SER A 168 15.25 -11.35 -24.49
CA SER A 168 15.60 -12.38 -25.47
C SER A 168 16.39 -11.82 -26.66
N SER A 169 16.03 -10.63 -27.18
CA SER A 169 16.69 -10.00 -28.33
C SER A 169 18.02 -9.33 -27.98
N GLY A 170 18.32 -9.15 -26.70
CA GLY A 170 19.49 -8.37 -26.26
C GLY A 170 19.38 -6.88 -26.62
N SER A 171 18.22 -6.44 -27.12
CA SER A 171 17.94 -5.07 -27.50
C SER A 171 17.48 -4.27 -26.27
N ALA A 172 18.36 -4.14 -25.26
CA ALA A 172 18.14 -3.19 -24.19
C ALA A 172 18.11 -1.78 -24.81
N GLN A 173 16.91 -1.21 -25.01
CA GLN A 173 16.79 0.19 -25.38
C GLN A 173 17.58 1.03 -24.38
N LYS A 174 18.42 1.93 -24.86
CA LYS A 174 19.12 2.88 -23.98
C LYS A 174 18.10 3.84 -23.41
N LYS A 175 17.63 3.52 -22.20
CA LYS A 175 16.76 4.39 -21.43
C LYS A 175 17.55 5.56 -20.83
N ALA A 176 16.92 6.72 -20.72
CA ALA A 176 17.56 7.90 -20.14
C ALA A 176 17.80 7.69 -18.63
N PHE A 177 19.01 7.96 -18.17
CA PHE A 177 19.32 7.97 -16.75
C PHE A 177 18.96 9.34 -16.16
N ILE A 178 18.06 9.36 -15.16
CA ILE A 178 17.50 10.59 -14.59
C ILE A 178 18.11 10.85 -13.22
N GLU A 179 18.96 11.88 -13.15
CA GLU A 179 19.64 12.32 -11.91
C GLU A 179 19.27 13.74 -11.49
N LYS A 180 18.49 14.46 -12.30
CA LYS A 180 18.10 15.85 -12.06
C LYS A 180 16.61 16.03 -12.28
N PRO A 181 15.98 17.00 -11.59
CA PRO A 181 14.56 17.30 -11.80
C PRO A 181 14.24 17.58 -13.28
N CYS A 182 13.30 16.82 -13.85
CA CYS A 182 12.96 16.92 -15.29
C CYS A 182 11.50 16.54 -15.53
N ILE A 183 11.03 16.90 -16.74
CA ILE A 183 9.78 16.39 -17.31
C ILE A 183 10.14 15.26 -18.27
N LEU A 184 9.60 14.07 -18.01
CA LEU A 184 9.84 12.87 -18.80
C LEU A 184 8.92 12.85 -20.02
N ALA A 185 9.49 12.67 -21.21
CA ALA A 185 8.74 12.49 -22.43
C ALA A 185 8.96 11.09 -23.02
N ALA A 186 7.86 10.39 -23.34
CA ALA A 186 7.87 9.06 -23.92
C ALA A 186 6.77 8.88 -24.97
N LYS A 187 6.89 7.86 -25.82
CA LYS A 187 5.75 7.46 -26.68
C LYS A 187 4.66 6.86 -25.82
N ALA A 188 5.01 5.84 -25.04
CA ALA A 188 4.20 5.24 -24.02
C ALA A 188 5.09 4.92 -22.82
N LEU A 189 4.51 4.75 -21.65
CA LEU A 189 5.21 4.29 -20.44
C LEU A 189 4.53 3.06 -19.87
N SER A 190 5.32 2.03 -19.65
CA SER A 190 4.89 0.84 -18.94
C SER A 190 5.02 1.02 -17.42
N PRO A 191 4.35 0.20 -16.59
CA PRO A 191 4.59 0.16 -15.15
C PRO A 191 6.06 -0.08 -14.79
N ILE A 192 6.75 -0.91 -15.58
CA ILE A 192 8.18 -1.21 -15.40
C ILE A 192 9.01 0.05 -15.64
N ASP A 193 8.72 0.83 -16.71
CA ASP A 193 9.39 2.11 -16.95
C ASP A 193 9.18 3.07 -15.78
N MET A 194 7.95 3.14 -15.26
CA MET A 194 7.64 3.97 -14.09
C MET A 194 8.42 3.51 -12.86
N SER A 195 8.59 2.20 -12.64
CA SER A 195 9.33 1.67 -11.49
C SER A 195 10.85 1.89 -11.62
N GLU A 196 11.39 1.96 -12.82
CA GLU A 196 12.81 2.25 -13.07
C GLU A 196 13.18 3.72 -12.86
N VAL A 197 12.21 4.63 -12.99
CA VAL A 197 12.44 6.07 -12.85
C VAL A 197 12.44 6.49 -11.39
N ASN A 198 13.47 7.25 -10.98
CA ASN A 198 13.48 7.86 -9.66
C ASN A 198 12.46 9.01 -9.56
N LYS A 199 11.32 8.74 -8.89
CA LYS A 199 10.20 9.66 -8.76
C LYS A 199 10.58 11.01 -8.12
N LYS A 200 11.67 11.08 -7.32
CA LYS A 200 12.16 12.33 -6.70
C LYS A 200 12.61 13.36 -7.73
N PHE A 201 13.02 12.92 -8.91
CA PHE A 201 13.45 13.79 -10.00
C PHE A 201 12.40 13.98 -11.08
N LEU A 202 11.24 13.33 -10.96
CA LEU A 202 10.19 13.39 -11.96
C LEU A 202 9.21 14.51 -11.63
N LEU A 203 9.34 15.65 -12.32
CA LEU A 203 8.48 16.82 -12.15
C LEU A 203 7.15 16.66 -12.88
N GLY A 204 7.15 15.96 -14.02
CA GLY A 204 5.96 15.71 -14.83
C GLY A 204 6.23 14.73 -15.95
N ILE A 205 5.17 14.27 -16.61
CA ILE A 205 5.20 13.27 -17.68
C ILE A 205 4.42 13.75 -18.89
N ILE A 206 5.00 13.58 -20.07
CA ILE A 206 4.35 13.82 -21.37
C ILE A 206 4.43 12.54 -22.19
N THR A 207 3.28 12.03 -22.66
CA THR A 207 3.24 10.86 -23.53
C THR A 207 2.47 11.10 -24.81
N GLU A 208 2.78 10.34 -25.85
CA GLU A 208 1.99 10.31 -27.07
C GLU A 208 0.75 9.43 -26.86
N GLU A 209 0.94 8.27 -26.24
CA GLU A 209 -0.10 7.30 -25.92
C GLU A 209 -0.38 7.24 -24.43
N GLY A 210 -1.60 6.84 -24.06
CA GLY A 210 -2.00 6.62 -22.66
C GLY A 210 -3.46 6.96 -22.41
N SER A 211 -4.04 6.33 -21.40
CA SER A 211 -5.42 6.56 -20.96
C SER A 211 -5.45 6.86 -19.46
N LYS A 212 -6.57 7.38 -18.97
CA LYS A 212 -6.78 7.61 -17.52
C LYS A 212 -6.74 6.31 -16.68
N THR A 213 -6.98 5.18 -17.30
CA THR A 213 -6.98 3.85 -16.69
C THR A 213 -5.66 3.11 -16.87
N SER A 214 -4.68 3.66 -17.62
CA SER A 214 -3.38 3.00 -17.77
C SER A 214 -2.62 2.97 -16.44
N HIS A 215 -1.87 1.89 -16.19
CA HIS A 215 -1.07 1.73 -14.97
C HIS A 215 -0.08 2.90 -14.76
N ALA A 216 0.55 3.40 -15.82
CA ALA A 216 1.42 4.57 -15.73
C ALA A 216 0.69 5.82 -15.21
N ALA A 217 -0.57 6.04 -15.66
CA ALA A 217 -1.39 7.15 -15.19
C ALA A 217 -1.87 6.94 -13.74
N ILE A 218 -2.14 5.71 -13.34
CA ILE A 218 -2.48 5.35 -11.96
C ILE A 218 -1.28 5.65 -11.05
N ILE A 219 -0.10 5.16 -11.40
CA ILE A 219 1.15 5.43 -10.65
C ILE A 219 1.45 6.94 -10.63
N ALA A 220 1.30 7.67 -11.74
CA ALA A 220 1.53 9.12 -11.76
C ALA A 220 0.59 9.87 -10.82
N ARG A 221 -0.70 9.49 -10.76
CA ARG A 221 -1.67 10.10 -9.83
C ARG A 221 -1.36 9.80 -8.38
N SER A 222 -1.00 8.57 -8.06
CA SER A 222 -0.70 8.18 -6.68
C SER A 222 0.55 8.88 -6.15
N TYR A 223 1.54 9.17 -7.01
CA TYR A 223 2.69 10.00 -6.66
C TYR A 223 2.46 11.52 -6.86
N ALA A 224 1.25 11.95 -7.22
CA ALA A 224 0.89 13.34 -7.53
C ALA A 224 1.82 13.98 -8.60
N ILE A 225 2.24 13.20 -9.61
CA ILE A 225 3.06 13.66 -10.72
C ILE A 225 2.13 14.09 -11.86
N PRO A 226 2.17 15.35 -12.34
CA PRO A 226 1.37 15.81 -13.46
C PRO A 226 1.66 15.00 -14.73
N MET A 227 0.62 14.50 -15.41
CA MET A 227 0.78 13.70 -16.64
C MET A 227 -0.22 14.10 -17.70
N ILE A 228 0.30 14.29 -18.93
CA ILE A 228 -0.49 14.62 -20.13
C ILE A 228 -0.17 13.59 -21.23
N ALA A 229 -1.20 13.10 -21.90
CA ALA A 229 -1.08 12.23 -23.07
C ALA A 229 -1.63 12.89 -24.35
N GLY A 230 -1.38 12.26 -25.49
CA GLY A 230 -1.83 12.74 -26.79
C GLY A 230 -0.89 13.78 -27.43
N ILE A 231 0.34 13.90 -26.94
CA ILE A 231 1.35 14.81 -27.51
C ILE A 231 2.29 14.00 -28.41
N PRO A 232 2.32 14.26 -29.72
CA PRO A 232 3.20 13.54 -30.64
C PRO A 232 4.65 13.61 -30.20
N TYR A 233 5.26 12.46 -29.95
CA TYR A 233 6.63 12.35 -29.43
C TYR A 233 7.66 13.05 -30.32
N ALA A 234 7.43 13.02 -31.65
CA ALA A 234 8.25 13.73 -32.63
C ALA A 234 8.20 15.26 -32.48
N ALA A 235 7.10 15.81 -31.94
CA ALA A 235 6.95 17.25 -31.73
C ALA A 235 7.67 17.76 -30.48
N ILE A 236 8.14 16.86 -29.61
CA ILE A 236 8.82 17.17 -28.34
C ILE A 236 10.31 17.32 -28.60
N VAL A 237 10.88 18.46 -28.21
CA VAL A 237 12.32 18.74 -28.36
C VAL A 237 13.04 18.42 -27.04
N LYS A 238 14.08 17.61 -27.12
CA LYS A 238 14.93 17.24 -25.97
C LYS A 238 15.63 18.48 -25.41
N ASN A 239 15.66 18.62 -24.09
CA ASN A 239 16.23 19.73 -23.33
C ASN A 239 15.47 21.07 -23.42
N ASP A 240 14.35 21.15 -24.12
CA ASP A 240 13.47 22.32 -24.00
C ASP A 240 12.88 22.41 -22.60
N ILE A 241 12.49 23.62 -22.21
CA ILE A 241 11.74 23.84 -20.97
C ILE A 241 10.25 23.72 -21.30
N ALA A 242 9.57 22.82 -20.61
CA ALA A 242 8.13 22.67 -20.70
C ALA A 242 7.45 23.10 -19.40
N VAL A 243 6.22 23.57 -19.56
CA VAL A 243 5.28 23.81 -18.47
C VAL A 243 4.09 22.89 -18.69
N ILE A 244 3.83 21.99 -17.74
CA ILE A 244 2.57 21.24 -17.68
C ILE A 244 1.67 22.04 -16.74
N ASP A 245 0.54 22.50 -17.26
CA ASP A 245 -0.48 23.23 -16.52
C ASP A 245 -1.84 22.64 -16.85
N THR A 246 -2.46 22.01 -15.86
CA THR A 246 -3.81 21.44 -15.99
C THR A 246 -4.83 22.46 -15.49
N GLU A 247 -6.05 22.44 -16.04
CA GLU A 247 -7.11 23.40 -15.65
C GLU A 247 -7.39 23.40 -14.14
N LYS A 248 -7.05 22.33 -13.44
CA LYS A 248 -7.21 22.19 -11.99
C LYS A 248 -5.96 22.58 -11.17
N SER A 249 -4.85 22.93 -11.82
CA SER A 249 -3.58 23.19 -11.13
C SER A 249 -3.69 24.30 -10.08
N ALA A 250 -4.36 25.40 -10.41
CA ALA A 250 -4.58 26.51 -9.49
C ALA A 250 -5.45 26.11 -8.29
N GLN A 251 -6.48 25.28 -8.52
CA GLN A 251 -7.34 24.76 -7.45
C GLN A 251 -6.58 23.81 -6.52
N LEU A 252 -5.79 22.90 -7.09
CA LEU A 252 -4.94 21.98 -6.33
C LEU A 252 -3.88 22.71 -5.51
N GLN A 253 -3.30 23.78 -6.05
CA GLN A 253 -2.33 24.61 -5.31
C GLN A 253 -2.99 25.34 -4.14
N GLN A 254 -4.16 25.94 -4.37
CA GLN A 254 -4.95 26.59 -3.30
C GLN A 254 -5.39 25.58 -2.24
N GLU A 255 -5.79 24.38 -2.65
CA GLU A 255 -6.17 23.31 -1.73
C GLU A 255 -4.97 22.87 -0.87
N LYS A 256 -3.79 22.68 -1.48
CA LYS A 256 -2.55 22.38 -0.74
C LYS A 256 -2.19 23.48 0.27
N GLU A 257 -2.25 24.72 -0.14
CA GLU A 257 -1.98 25.87 0.74
C GLU A 257 -2.98 25.93 1.90
N TYR A 258 -4.27 25.70 1.61
CA TYR A 258 -5.31 25.63 2.62
C TYR A 258 -5.05 24.50 3.63
N PHE A 259 -4.78 23.29 3.19
CA PHE A 259 -4.49 22.16 4.08
C PHE A 259 -3.17 22.35 4.86
N ASN A 260 -2.16 22.97 4.25
CA ASN A 260 -0.93 23.32 4.95
C ASN A 260 -1.18 24.33 6.09
N ALA A 261 -2.08 25.29 5.89
CA ALA A 261 -2.47 26.23 6.93
C ALA A 261 -3.18 25.53 8.10
N LEU A 262 -3.92 24.43 7.84
CA LEU A 262 -4.58 23.67 8.89
C LEU A 262 -3.63 22.83 9.77
N ILE A 263 -2.37 22.63 9.38
CA ILE A 263 -1.44 21.78 10.15
C ILE A 263 -1.34 22.23 11.60
N THR A 264 -1.25 23.53 11.84
CA THR A 264 -1.09 24.12 13.18
C THR A 264 -2.41 24.33 13.93
N GLU A 265 -3.54 24.22 13.24
CA GLU A 265 -4.86 24.39 13.84
C GLU A 265 -5.24 23.18 14.69
N ARG A 266 -6.04 23.40 15.74
CA ARG A 266 -6.64 22.32 16.51
C ARG A 266 -7.93 21.82 15.83
N ALA A 267 -8.18 20.53 15.93
CA ALA A 267 -9.44 19.94 15.46
C ALA A 267 -10.55 20.18 16.52
N VAL A 268 -11.24 21.31 16.38
CA VAL A 268 -12.33 21.71 17.29
C VAL A 268 -13.59 21.91 16.47
N THR A 269 -14.70 21.28 16.89
CA THR A 269 -16.00 21.47 16.25
C THR A 269 -16.53 22.90 16.47
N LYS A 270 -17.53 23.33 15.70
CA LYS A 270 -18.13 24.68 15.82
C LYS A 270 -18.72 24.97 17.20
N ASP A 271 -19.13 23.95 17.92
CA ASP A 271 -19.66 24.01 19.28
C ASP A 271 -18.62 23.74 20.38
N GLY A 272 -17.32 23.78 19.99
CA GLY A 272 -16.20 23.82 20.94
C GLY A 272 -15.69 22.48 21.43
N VAL A 273 -16.10 21.35 20.83
CA VAL A 273 -15.61 20.02 21.20
C VAL A 273 -14.27 19.74 20.52
N THR A 274 -13.24 19.48 21.32
CA THR A 274 -11.92 19.10 20.81
C THR A 274 -11.89 17.62 20.45
N ILE A 275 -11.34 17.32 19.28
CA ILE A 275 -11.15 15.97 18.77
C ILE A 275 -9.66 15.72 18.60
N GLU A 276 -9.16 14.61 19.13
CA GLU A 276 -7.78 14.18 18.92
C GLU A 276 -7.62 13.52 17.55
N LEU A 277 -6.58 13.91 16.82
CA LEU A 277 -6.26 13.34 15.51
C LEU A 277 -4.91 12.66 15.58
N MET A 278 -4.93 11.35 15.62
CA MET A 278 -3.76 10.50 15.68
C MET A 278 -3.43 9.88 14.31
N ALA A 279 -2.21 9.40 14.17
CA ALA A 279 -1.77 8.72 12.96
C ALA A 279 -1.77 7.19 13.13
N ASN A 280 -2.14 6.48 12.06
CA ASN A 280 -1.83 5.07 11.84
C ASN A 280 -0.54 4.97 11.05
N ILE A 281 0.38 4.15 11.49
CA ILE A 281 1.68 3.95 10.85
C ILE A 281 2.05 2.47 10.73
N GLY A 282 2.92 2.16 9.74
CA GLY A 282 3.55 0.86 9.57
C GLY A 282 5.09 0.94 9.61
N SER A 283 5.69 2.14 9.74
CA SER A 283 7.14 2.30 9.70
C SER A 283 7.63 3.50 10.54
N VAL A 284 8.95 3.55 10.78
CA VAL A 284 9.61 4.68 11.47
C VAL A 284 9.50 5.97 10.65
N GLN A 285 9.57 5.87 9.32
CA GLN A 285 9.47 7.01 8.41
C GLN A 285 8.08 7.64 8.45
N GLU A 286 7.03 6.82 8.53
CA GLU A 286 5.66 7.32 8.69
C GLU A 286 5.45 8.01 10.03
N ALA A 287 6.15 7.61 11.10
CA ALA A 287 6.13 8.34 12.38
C ALA A 287 6.67 9.77 12.21
N ALA A 288 7.78 9.95 11.50
CA ALA A 288 8.32 11.27 11.20
C ALA A 288 7.36 12.12 10.34
N GLN A 289 6.67 11.49 9.37
CA GLN A 289 5.64 12.18 8.58
C GLN A 289 4.44 12.59 9.45
N ALA A 290 3.97 11.72 10.33
CA ALA A 290 2.89 12.01 11.26
C ALA A 290 3.23 13.20 12.18
N TYR A 291 4.47 13.27 12.65
CA TYR A 291 4.97 14.40 13.44
C TYR A 291 4.92 15.72 12.65
N VAL A 292 5.39 15.71 11.40
CA VAL A 292 5.35 16.89 10.50
C VAL A 292 3.92 17.32 10.19
N GLN A 293 2.99 16.39 10.03
CA GLN A 293 1.56 16.65 9.84
C GLN A 293 0.86 17.08 11.14
N ASN A 294 1.61 17.22 12.22
CA ASN A 294 1.11 17.61 13.54
C ASN A 294 -0.01 16.70 14.07
N ALA A 295 0.13 15.38 13.86
CA ALA A 295 -0.72 14.41 14.56
C ALA A 295 -0.55 14.58 16.07
N ASP A 296 -1.62 14.41 16.85
CA ASP A 296 -1.58 14.49 18.31
C ASP A 296 -0.79 13.33 18.93
N GLY A 297 -0.66 12.20 18.21
CA GLY A 297 0.12 11.03 18.56
C GLY A 297 0.02 9.95 17.51
N ILE A 298 0.51 8.76 17.83
CA ILE A 298 0.29 7.54 17.04
C ILE A 298 -0.79 6.71 17.75
N GLY A 299 -1.97 6.57 17.12
CA GLY A 299 -3.06 5.76 17.66
C GLY A 299 -2.97 4.28 17.29
N LEU A 300 -2.22 3.97 16.22
CA LEU A 300 -1.94 2.60 15.80
C LEU A 300 -0.59 2.50 15.10
N PHE A 301 0.35 1.79 15.70
CA PHE A 301 1.52 1.29 15.00
C PHE A 301 1.33 -0.20 14.72
N ARG A 302 1.22 -0.56 13.43
CA ARG A 302 1.12 -1.95 12.98
C ARG A 302 2.51 -2.56 12.92
N THR A 303 2.78 -3.56 13.76
CA THR A 303 4.13 -4.15 13.91
C THR A 303 4.42 -5.27 12.90
N GLU A 304 3.43 -5.70 12.14
CA GLU A 304 3.51 -6.86 11.23
C GLU A 304 4.54 -6.69 10.11
N PHE A 305 4.89 -5.45 9.73
CA PHE A 305 5.95 -5.22 8.75
C PHE A 305 7.31 -5.80 9.19
N LEU A 306 7.58 -5.84 10.51
CA LEU A 306 8.78 -6.49 11.04
C LEU A 306 8.85 -7.97 10.71
N LEU A 307 7.70 -8.63 10.56
CA LEU A 307 7.62 -10.04 10.14
C LEU A 307 7.94 -10.21 8.66
N SER A 308 7.57 -9.23 7.84
CA SER A 308 7.86 -9.23 6.40
C SER A 308 9.35 -8.97 6.12
N GLU A 309 10.00 -8.13 6.94
CA GLU A 309 11.42 -7.79 6.80
C GLU A 309 12.35 -8.84 7.40
N ALA A 310 11.87 -9.68 8.29
CA ALA A 310 12.67 -10.62 9.08
C ALA A 310 13.20 -11.83 8.28
N GLY A 311 12.74 -12.06 7.03
CA GLY A 311 13.08 -13.24 6.26
C GLY A 311 12.52 -14.53 6.89
N ALA A 312 13.35 -15.58 7.01
CA ALA A 312 12.91 -16.87 7.53
C ALA A 312 12.83 -16.94 9.07
N ASP A 313 13.50 -16.05 9.77
CA ASP A 313 13.58 -16.04 11.24
C ASP A 313 12.64 -14.98 11.81
N PHE A 314 12.00 -15.30 12.94
CA PHE A 314 11.16 -14.33 13.65
C PHE A 314 12.01 -13.13 14.13
N PRO A 315 11.48 -11.88 14.11
CA PRO A 315 12.23 -10.69 14.50
C PRO A 315 12.79 -10.80 15.91
N SER A 316 14.12 -10.63 16.06
CA SER A 316 14.77 -10.68 17.38
C SER A 316 14.28 -9.55 18.30
N GLU A 317 14.38 -9.75 19.60
CA GLU A 317 14.08 -8.72 20.60
C GLU A 317 14.82 -7.40 20.31
N GLU A 318 16.09 -7.50 19.90
CA GLU A 318 16.92 -6.32 19.64
C GLU A 318 16.47 -5.54 18.39
N ASN A 319 16.05 -6.24 17.33
CA ASN A 319 15.53 -5.58 16.12
C ASN A 319 14.21 -4.87 16.42
N GLN A 320 13.31 -5.56 17.14
CA GLN A 320 12.05 -4.96 17.58
C GLN A 320 12.28 -3.75 18.49
N PHE A 321 13.17 -3.86 19.49
CA PHE A 321 13.53 -2.76 20.37
C PHE A 321 14.05 -1.53 19.63
N LYS A 322 14.97 -1.72 18.66
CA LYS A 322 15.52 -0.61 17.86
C LYS A 322 14.41 0.14 17.11
N THR A 323 13.49 -0.60 16.50
CA THR A 323 12.37 -0.01 15.76
C THR A 323 11.41 0.74 16.69
N TYR A 324 10.98 0.13 17.78
CA TYR A 324 10.05 0.76 18.73
C TYR A 324 10.65 2.01 19.37
N ARG A 325 11.92 1.95 19.74
CA ARG A 325 12.67 3.12 20.23
C ARG A 325 12.71 4.24 19.18
N ALA A 326 13.00 3.93 17.92
CA ALA A 326 13.08 4.93 16.86
C ALA A 326 11.74 5.62 16.62
N VAL A 327 10.62 4.88 16.65
CA VAL A 327 9.27 5.44 16.53
C VAL A 327 8.95 6.37 17.73
N LEU A 328 9.23 5.93 18.96
CA LEU A 328 9.01 6.75 20.16
C LEU A 328 9.82 8.05 20.12
N GLN A 329 11.08 7.98 19.70
CA GLN A 329 11.94 9.16 19.56
C GLN A 329 11.47 10.11 18.45
N ALA A 330 10.96 9.58 17.32
CA ALA A 330 10.43 10.39 16.22
C ALA A 330 9.19 11.20 16.62
N MET A 331 8.44 10.74 17.62
CA MET A 331 7.23 11.42 18.11
C MET A 331 7.48 12.44 19.22
N ASP A 332 8.72 12.62 19.67
CA ASP A 332 9.17 13.70 20.58
C ASP A 332 8.23 13.91 21.80
N GLY A 333 7.94 12.83 22.53
CA GLY A 333 7.09 12.86 23.74
C GLY A 333 5.58 12.72 23.49
N LYS A 334 5.09 12.83 22.26
CA LYS A 334 3.70 12.49 21.94
C LYS A 334 3.45 11.00 22.16
N SER A 335 2.21 10.64 22.51
CA SER A 335 1.84 9.24 22.79
C SER A 335 1.94 8.36 21.55
N VAL A 336 2.40 7.13 21.74
CA VAL A 336 2.51 6.11 20.69
C VAL A 336 1.85 4.81 21.16
N THR A 337 0.77 4.41 20.50
CA THR A 337 0.12 3.14 20.72
C THR A 337 0.67 2.09 19.75
N ILE A 338 1.34 1.07 20.29
CA ILE A 338 1.93 -0.01 19.50
C ILE A 338 1.06 -1.27 19.68
N ARG A 339 0.54 -1.78 18.57
CA ARG A 339 -0.23 -3.03 18.55
C ARG A 339 0.73 -4.21 18.51
N THR A 340 0.51 -5.20 19.38
CA THR A 340 1.22 -6.47 19.28
C THR A 340 0.85 -7.19 17.98
N PHE A 341 1.68 -8.14 17.56
CA PHE A 341 1.50 -8.81 16.28
C PHE A 341 0.10 -9.40 16.09
N ASP A 342 -0.54 -9.06 14.99
CA ASP A 342 -1.78 -9.65 14.50
C ASP A 342 -1.47 -10.70 13.44
N ILE A 343 -0.88 -11.81 13.86
CA ILE A 343 -0.50 -12.95 13.01
C ILE A 343 -1.72 -13.82 12.77
N GLY A 344 -1.89 -14.29 11.54
CA GLY A 344 -3.00 -15.15 11.12
C GLY A 344 -3.95 -14.48 10.13
N GLY A 345 -5.08 -15.12 9.86
CA GLY A 345 -6.00 -14.68 8.82
C GLY A 345 -5.44 -15.00 7.42
N ASP A 346 -5.47 -14.03 6.53
CA ASP A 346 -4.99 -14.11 5.14
C ASP A 346 -3.50 -13.77 4.97
N LYS A 347 -2.83 -13.35 6.06
CA LYS A 347 -1.45 -12.86 6.01
C LYS A 347 -0.45 -13.98 6.16
N LEU A 348 0.36 -14.17 5.12
CA LEU A 348 1.47 -15.13 5.12
C LEU A 348 2.78 -14.40 5.39
N TYR A 349 3.51 -14.82 6.41
CA TYR A 349 4.83 -14.29 6.73
C TYR A 349 5.88 -15.40 6.61
N PRO A 350 7.05 -15.14 5.98
CA PRO A 350 8.09 -16.17 5.79
C PRO A 350 8.54 -16.84 7.09
N CYS A 351 8.57 -16.09 8.18
CA CYS A 351 9.00 -16.56 9.52
C CYS A 351 7.88 -17.23 10.33
N VAL A 352 6.64 -17.31 9.81
CA VAL A 352 5.50 -17.85 10.56
C VAL A 352 4.86 -19.01 9.78
N HIS A 353 4.83 -20.17 10.39
CA HIS A 353 4.21 -21.36 9.81
C HIS A 353 2.86 -21.61 10.49
N LEU A 354 1.78 -21.31 9.78
CA LEU A 354 0.42 -21.55 10.24
C LEU A 354 -0.17 -22.79 9.54
N PRO A 355 -0.95 -23.60 10.24
CA PRO A 355 -1.71 -24.67 9.59
C PRO A 355 -2.76 -24.05 8.65
N LYS A 356 -3.11 -24.77 7.62
CA LYS A 356 -4.22 -24.37 6.74
C LYS A 356 -5.55 -24.50 7.51
N GLU A 357 -6.27 -23.41 7.63
CA GLU A 357 -7.57 -23.33 8.29
C GLU A 357 -8.68 -23.16 7.23
N GLU A 358 -9.89 -23.67 7.53
CA GLU A 358 -11.06 -23.48 6.64
C GLU A 358 -11.56 -22.04 6.66
N ASN A 359 -11.47 -21.37 7.82
CA ASN A 359 -11.90 -19.98 8.03
C ASN A 359 -10.81 -19.17 8.74
N PRO A 360 -9.72 -18.79 8.08
CA PRO A 360 -8.55 -18.18 8.72
C PRO A 360 -8.86 -16.90 9.50
N PHE A 361 -9.82 -16.08 9.04
CA PHE A 361 -10.24 -14.85 9.75
C PHE A 361 -10.93 -15.13 11.08
N LEU A 362 -11.53 -16.32 11.27
CA LEU A 362 -12.19 -16.76 12.51
C LEU A 362 -11.31 -17.70 13.33
N GLY A 363 -10.11 -17.99 12.86
CA GLY A 363 -9.22 -19.01 13.37
C GLY A 363 -8.18 -18.54 14.39
N TRP A 364 -7.00 -19.12 14.28
CA TRP A 364 -5.85 -18.91 15.17
C TRP A 364 -5.08 -17.65 14.79
N ARG A 365 -5.60 -16.49 15.25
CA ARG A 365 -5.17 -15.15 14.85
C ARG A 365 -4.93 -14.24 16.06
N GLY A 366 -3.98 -13.30 15.94
CA GLY A 366 -3.74 -12.24 16.90
C GLY A 366 -3.36 -12.76 18.28
N VAL A 367 -4.06 -12.32 19.32
CA VAL A 367 -3.76 -12.75 20.69
C VAL A 367 -3.90 -14.25 20.91
N ARG A 368 -4.79 -14.94 20.18
CA ARG A 368 -4.95 -16.40 20.29
C ARG A 368 -3.64 -17.11 19.92
N TYR A 369 -3.04 -16.70 18.80
CA TYR A 369 -1.73 -17.19 18.36
C TYR A 369 -0.62 -16.84 19.36
N MET A 370 -0.58 -15.57 19.80
CA MET A 370 0.47 -15.09 20.69
C MET A 370 0.41 -15.70 22.09
N LEU A 371 -0.78 -15.96 22.64
CA LEU A 371 -0.98 -16.61 23.93
C LEU A 371 -0.58 -18.08 23.94
N ASP A 372 -0.62 -18.75 22.80
CA ASP A 372 -0.14 -20.12 22.63
C ASP A 372 1.37 -20.16 22.32
N ASN A 373 1.93 -19.08 21.77
CA ASN A 373 3.35 -18.91 21.48
C ASN A 373 3.99 -17.89 22.43
N THR A 374 3.98 -18.21 23.73
CA THR A 374 4.36 -17.30 24.82
C THR A 374 5.77 -16.73 24.70
N GLU A 375 6.73 -17.47 24.13
CA GLU A 375 8.09 -16.97 23.88
C GLU A 375 8.10 -15.80 22.90
N LEU A 376 7.28 -15.86 21.82
CA LEU A 376 7.16 -14.78 20.87
C LEU A 376 6.50 -13.55 21.52
N LEU A 377 5.43 -13.78 22.29
CA LEU A 377 4.77 -12.72 23.06
C LEU A 377 5.73 -12.06 24.04
N HIS A 378 6.46 -12.83 24.83
CA HIS A 378 7.42 -12.30 25.80
C HIS A 378 8.57 -11.54 25.12
N THR A 379 9.05 -12.03 23.97
CA THR A 379 10.07 -11.34 23.18
C THR A 379 9.59 -9.96 22.72
N GLN A 380 8.37 -9.86 22.19
CA GLN A 380 7.78 -8.58 21.79
C GLN A 380 7.55 -7.66 23.01
N LEU A 381 7.00 -8.18 24.11
CA LEU A 381 6.77 -7.41 25.32
C LEU A 381 8.07 -6.89 25.95
N ARG A 382 9.16 -7.69 25.96
CA ARG A 382 10.48 -7.21 26.43
C ARG A 382 10.98 -6.06 25.57
N ALA A 383 10.90 -6.18 24.24
CA ALA A 383 11.30 -5.13 23.33
C ALA A 383 10.49 -3.84 23.54
N LEU A 384 9.17 -3.93 23.69
CA LEU A 384 8.27 -2.81 23.95
C LEU A 384 8.58 -2.12 25.28
N LEU A 385 8.68 -2.90 26.38
CA LEU A 385 8.97 -2.36 27.72
C LEU A 385 10.37 -1.73 27.79
N ARG A 386 11.38 -2.32 27.14
CA ARG A 386 12.71 -1.70 27.01
C ARG A 386 12.66 -0.37 26.25
N ALA A 387 11.80 -0.28 25.24
CA ALA A 387 11.64 0.94 24.46
C ALA A 387 10.87 2.04 25.22
N SER A 388 10.06 1.72 26.21
CA SER A 388 9.16 2.65 26.91
C SER A 388 9.86 3.82 27.61
N VAL A 389 11.17 3.69 27.92
CA VAL A 389 11.95 4.79 28.51
C VAL A 389 12.31 5.92 27.53
N TYR A 390 12.01 5.73 26.23
CA TYR A 390 12.34 6.70 25.18
C TYR A 390 11.15 7.54 24.70
N GLY A 391 9.97 7.36 25.28
CA GLY A 391 8.77 8.15 24.96
C GLY A 391 7.52 7.58 25.62
N THR A 392 6.37 8.17 25.41
CA THR A 392 5.09 7.75 25.98
C THR A 392 4.53 6.57 25.20
N LEU A 393 4.70 5.36 25.74
CA LEU A 393 4.27 4.11 25.10
C LEU A 393 2.93 3.63 25.67
N HIS A 394 2.04 3.22 24.76
CA HIS A 394 0.87 2.39 25.06
C HIS A 394 0.97 1.07 24.30
N ILE A 395 0.64 -0.05 24.94
CA ILE A 395 0.60 -1.38 24.32
C ILE A 395 -0.84 -1.77 24.08
N MET A 396 -1.16 -2.18 22.86
CA MET A 396 -2.49 -2.56 22.44
C MET A 396 -2.52 -4.01 21.95
N PHE A 397 -3.47 -4.80 22.44
CA PHE A 397 -3.66 -6.19 22.05
C PHE A 397 -4.83 -6.34 21.06
N PRO A 398 -4.61 -6.97 19.88
CA PRO A 398 -5.65 -7.20 18.88
C PRO A 398 -6.53 -8.42 19.21
N MET A 399 -7.67 -8.54 18.53
CA MET A 399 -8.50 -9.76 18.48
C MET A 399 -9.02 -10.27 19.82
N ILE A 400 -9.25 -9.39 20.78
CA ILE A 400 -9.83 -9.74 22.10
C ILE A 400 -11.28 -10.16 21.93
N SER A 401 -11.68 -11.21 22.67
CA SER A 401 -13.06 -11.71 22.69
C SER A 401 -13.60 -11.97 24.10
N CYS A 402 -12.75 -12.07 25.12
CA CYS A 402 -13.17 -12.33 26.50
C CYS A 402 -12.18 -11.76 27.54
N GLU A 403 -12.63 -11.74 28.81
CA GLU A 403 -11.84 -11.24 29.95
C GLU A 403 -10.59 -12.09 30.23
N GLU A 404 -10.70 -13.39 30.07
CA GLU A 404 -9.60 -14.33 30.36
C GLU A 404 -8.40 -14.07 29.45
N GLU A 405 -8.63 -13.66 28.18
CA GLU A 405 -7.54 -13.27 27.27
C GLU A 405 -6.81 -12.05 27.83
N VAL A 406 -7.53 -11.02 28.28
CA VAL A 406 -6.95 -9.80 28.85
C VAL A 406 -6.18 -10.09 30.13
N GLN A 407 -6.72 -10.95 31.02
CA GLN A 407 -6.05 -11.33 32.26
C GLN A 407 -4.74 -12.09 31.98
N ARG A 408 -4.73 -13.02 31.03
CA ARG A 408 -3.52 -13.75 30.60
C ARG A 408 -2.47 -12.78 30.02
N LEU A 409 -2.88 -11.81 29.20
CA LEU A 409 -1.99 -10.80 28.63
C LEU A 409 -1.39 -9.88 29.70
N ARG A 410 -2.20 -9.40 30.66
CA ARG A 410 -1.68 -8.63 31.79
C ARG A 410 -0.67 -9.43 32.62
N SER A 411 -0.97 -10.69 32.88
CA SER A 411 -0.04 -11.59 33.58
C SER A 411 1.29 -11.77 32.82
N ALA A 412 1.24 -11.83 31.47
CA ALA A 412 2.44 -11.89 30.65
C ALA A 412 3.25 -10.58 30.76
N VAL A 413 2.59 -9.40 30.66
CA VAL A 413 3.25 -8.09 30.86
C VAL A 413 3.94 -8.02 32.22
N GLU A 414 3.23 -8.37 33.30
CA GLU A 414 3.78 -8.38 34.69
C GLU A 414 4.96 -9.36 34.84
N SER A 415 4.89 -10.51 34.16
CA SER A 415 5.98 -11.47 34.15
C SER A 415 7.23 -10.89 33.51
N VAL A 416 7.08 -10.24 32.37
CA VAL A 416 8.20 -9.59 31.66
C VAL A 416 8.74 -8.40 32.46
N GLN A 417 7.89 -7.59 33.08
CA GLN A 417 8.31 -6.49 33.95
C GLN A 417 9.18 -6.99 35.13
N ARG A 418 8.77 -8.09 35.77
CA ARG A 418 9.56 -8.74 36.86
C ARG A 418 10.91 -9.24 36.32
N ASP A 419 10.95 -9.84 35.14
CA ASP A 419 12.20 -10.31 34.53
C ASP A 419 13.15 -9.13 34.24
N LEU A 420 12.68 -8.06 33.63
CA LEU A 420 13.47 -6.84 33.37
C LEU A 420 13.98 -6.21 34.66
N GLN A 421 13.13 -6.12 35.68
CA GLN A 421 13.51 -5.60 37.00
C GLN A 421 14.60 -6.44 37.65
N SER A 422 14.49 -7.78 37.59
CA SER A 422 15.49 -8.69 38.14
C SER A 422 16.87 -8.56 37.47
N LYS A 423 16.87 -8.19 36.17
CA LYS A 423 18.07 -7.96 35.35
C LYS A 423 18.59 -6.53 35.44
N GLY A 424 17.94 -5.64 36.21
CA GLY A 424 18.30 -4.22 36.30
C GLY A 424 18.10 -3.42 35.00
N ILE A 425 17.23 -3.90 34.09
CA ILE A 425 16.91 -3.24 32.84
C ILE A 425 15.78 -2.22 33.08
N ALA A 426 16.01 -0.98 32.68
CA ALA A 426 15.04 0.09 32.87
C ALA A 426 13.83 -0.05 31.93
N TYR A 427 12.64 0.24 32.44
CA TYR A 427 11.39 0.35 31.71
C TYR A 427 10.45 1.34 32.41
N ASP A 428 9.48 1.90 31.71
CA ASP A 428 8.42 2.72 32.30
C ASP A 428 7.37 1.81 32.98
N LYS A 429 7.12 2.06 34.26
CA LYS A 429 6.14 1.29 35.06
C LYS A 429 4.69 1.67 34.74
N ASN A 430 4.49 2.83 34.09
CA ASN A 430 3.18 3.42 33.78
C ASN A 430 2.77 3.20 32.32
N VAL A 431 3.34 2.20 31.63
CA VAL A 431 2.92 1.86 30.27
C VAL A 431 1.43 1.50 30.26
N GLY A 432 0.63 2.25 29.49
CA GLY A 432 -0.79 1.99 29.35
C GLY A 432 -1.04 0.68 28.57
N ILE A 433 -1.92 -0.16 29.10
CA ILE A 433 -2.32 -1.43 28.49
C ILE A 433 -3.74 -1.33 27.98
N GLY A 434 -3.94 -1.42 26.67
CA GLY A 434 -5.25 -1.37 26.05
C GLY A 434 -5.53 -2.53 25.12
N ILE A 435 -6.75 -2.55 24.61
CA ILE A 435 -7.21 -3.58 23.66
C ILE A 435 -7.79 -2.94 22.38
N MET A 436 -7.69 -3.66 21.30
CA MET A 436 -8.42 -3.35 20.07
C MET A 436 -9.81 -4.01 20.17
N VAL A 437 -10.84 -3.17 20.11
CA VAL A 437 -12.24 -3.62 20.07
C VAL A 437 -12.62 -3.79 18.61
N GLU A 438 -12.46 -5.00 18.12
CA GLU A 438 -12.66 -5.34 16.72
C GLU A 438 -13.48 -6.62 16.52
N THR A 439 -13.86 -7.26 17.63
CA THR A 439 -14.83 -8.36 17.65
C THR A 439 -16.14 -7.88 18.24
N PRO A 440 -17.31 -8.32 17.75
CA PRO A 440 -18.60 -8.00 18.38
C PRO A 440 -18.66 -8.44 19.85
N ALA A 441 -17.97 -9.52 20.21
CA ALA A 441 -17.90 -9.98 21.59
C ALA A 441 -17.26 -8.93 22.51
N ALA A 442 -16.08 -8.39 22.15
CA ALA A 442 -15.42 -7.34 22.94
C ALA A 442 -16.28 -6.06 23.00
N ALA A 443 -16.93 -5.68 21.89
CA ALA A 443 -17.78 -4.49 21.85
C ALA A 443 -18.97 -4.60 22.80
N LEU A 444 -19.65 -5.75 22.83
CA LEU A 444 -20.80 -6.02 23.71
C LEU A 444 -20.43 -6.21 25.18
N THR A 445 -19.18 -6.59 25.48
CA THR A 445 -18.71 -6.83 26.85
C THR A 445 -17.72 -5.78 27.33
N THR A 446 -17.69 -4.60 26.69
CA THR A 446 -16.76 -3.51 27.03
C THR A 446 -16.85 -3.08 28.50
N ASP A 447 -18.04 -3.09 29.09
CA ASP A 447 -18.25 -2.77 30.51
C ASP A 447 -17.44 -3.69 31.44
N SER A 448 -17.40 -4.99 31.17
CA SER A 448 -16.65 -5.96 31.98
C SER A 448 -15.16 -5.95 31.67
N LEU A 449 -14.77 -5.57 30.45
CA LEU A 449 -13.38 -5.42 30.05
C LEU A 449 -12.72 -4.12 30.59
N ALA A 450 -13.51 -3.07 30.82
CA ALA A 450 -13.02 -1.76 31.20
C ALA A 450 -12.17 -1.74 32.51
N PRO A 451 -12.45 -2.50 33.56
CA PRO A 451 -11.59 -2.56 34.74
C PRO A 451 -10.22 -3.19 34.47
N LEU A 452 -10.09 -3.96 33.39
CA LEU A 452 -8.88 -4.72 33.06
C LEU A 452 -7.93 -3.97 32.12
N VAL A 453 -8.34 -2.82 31.55
CA VAL A 453 -7.56 -2.08 30.55
C VAL A 453 -7.49 -0.60 30.88
N ASP A 454 -6.53 0.09 30.26
CA ASP A 454 -6.34 1.52 30.45
C ASP A 454 -7.04 2.34 29.36
N PHE A 455 -7.23 1.76 28.15
CA PHE A 455 -7.90 2.39 27.02
C PHE A 455 -8.48 1.36 26.04
N PHE A 456 -9.34 1.84 25.14
CA PHE A 456 -9.91 1.11 24.02
C PHE A 456 -9.55 1.75 22.69
N SER A 457 -9.30 0.93 21.66
CA SER A 457 -9.18 1.40 20.28
C SER A 457 -10.08 0.55 19.39
N ILE A 458 -11.02 1.17 18.70
CA ILE A 458 -12.00 0.46 17.88
C ILE A 458 -11.41 0.20 16.49
N GLY A 459 -11.24 -1.08 16.14
CA GLY A 459 -10.84 -1.54 14.80
C GLY A 459 -12.07 -1.74 13.92
N THR A 460 -12.53 -0.69 13.23
CA THR A 460 -13.80 -0.75 12.47
C THR A 460 -13.78 -1.74 11.33
N ASN A 461 -12.62 -2.04 10.77
CA ASN A 461 -12.50 -2.96 9.64
C ASN A 461 -12.98 -4.37 10.02
N GLU A 462 -12.35 -4.97 11.02
CA GLU A 462 -12.67 -6.30 11.54
C GLU A 462 -14.02 -6.28 12.27
N LEU A 463 -14.33 -5.22 13.02
CA LEU A 463 -15.64 -5.08 13.68
C LEU A 463 -16.78 -5.14 12.66
N THR A 464 -16.65 -4.46 11.54
CA THR A 464 -17.63 -4.50 10.44
C THR A 464 -17.71 -5.89 9.82
N GLN A 465 -16.57 -6.46 9.48
CA GLN A 465 -16.47 -7.79 8.85
C GLN A 465 -17.17 -8.86 9.72
N TYR A 466 -16.86 -8.89 11.01
CA TYR A 466 -17.44 -9.89 11.93
C TYR A 466 -18.91 -9.59 12.28
N THR A 467 -19.30 -8.33 12.39
CA THR A 467 -20.69 -7.96 12.68
C THR A 467 -21.63 -8.31 11.52
N LEU A 468 -21.18 -8.08 10.28
CA LEU A 468 -21.97 -8.33 9.09
C LEU A 468 -21.76 -9.73 8.52
N ALA A 469 -20.79 -10.50 9.04
CA ALA A 469 -20.36 -11.80 8.51
C ALA A 469 -19.96 -11.70 7.02
N VAL A 470 -19.26 -10.64 6.64
CA VAL A 470 -18.83 -10.35 5.26
C VAL A 470 -17.33 -10.22 5.20
N ASP A 471 -16.70 -11.05 4.40
CA ASP A 471 -15.29 -10.92 4.07
C ASP A 471 -15.10 -9.76 3.07
N ARG A 472 -14.42 -8.69 3.47
CA ARG A 472 -14.15 -7.52 2.64
C ARG A 472 -13.25 -7.84 1.43
N GLY A 473 -12.43 -8.90 1.52
CA GLY A 473 -11.57 -9.38 0.45
C GLY A 473 -12.31 -10.21 -0.62
N ASN A 474 -13.52 -10.69 -0.30
CA ASN A 474 -14.31 -11.50 -1.22
C ASN A 474 -15.08 -10.64 -2.22
N ARG A 475 -14.65 -10.64 -3.47
CA ARG A 475 -15.20 -9.80 -4.56
C ARG A 475 -16.70 -10.01 -4.82
N ASN A 476 -17.23 -11.21 -4.52
CA ASN A 476 -18.64 -11.52 -4.78
C ASN A 476 -19.59 -10.90 -3.76
N ILE A 477 -19.11 -10.56 -2.56
CA ILE A 477 -19.93 -10.09 -1.45
C ILE A 477 -19.43 -8.78 -0.82
N ASN A 478 -18.32 -8.22 -1.29
CA ASN A 478 -17.73 -6.98 -0.72
C ASN A 478 -18.71 -5.79 -0.76
N THR A 479 -19.68 -5.79 -1.68
CA THR A 479 -20.76 -4.78 -1.74
C THR A 479 -21.66 -4.78 -0.50
N LEU A 480 -21.67 -5.88 0.26
CA LEU A 480 -22.39 -5.99 1.53
C LEU A 480 -21.58 -5.42 2.71
N TYR A 481 -20.27 -5.21 2.53
CA TYR A 481 -19.40 -4.59 3.52
C TYR A 481 -19.72 -3.10 3.62
N ASN A 482 -20.24 -2.67 4.77
CA ASN A 482 -20.64 -1.29 5.00
C ASN A 482 -20.32 -0.87 6.44
N GLU A 483 -19.27 -0.09 6.62
CA GLU A 483 -18.84 0.42 7.93
C GLU A 483 -19.88 1.34 8.56
N GLY A 484 -20.72 2.03 7.76
CA GLY A 484 -21.83 2.85 8.23
C GLY A 484 -23.10 2.07 8.60
N HIS A 485 -23.06 0.73 8.59
CA HIS A 485 -24.22 -0.08 8.92
C HIS A 485 -24.70 0.19 10.36
N PRO A 486 -26.03 0.34 10.59
CA PRO A 486 -26.56 0.69 11.92
C PRO A 486 -26.09 -0.22 13.06
N ALA A 487 -25.87 -1.52 12.80
CA ALA A 487 -25.34 -2.44 13.80
C ALA A 487 -23.92 -2.10 14.22
N VAL A 488 -23.06 -1.73 13.25
CA VAL A 488 -21.66 -1.34 13.52
C VAL A 488 -21.61 -0.03 14.29
N VAL A 489 -22.36 0.99 13.84
CA VAL A 489 -22.45 2.31 14.51
C VAL A 489 -22.98 2.16 15.93
N ARG A 490 -23.93 1.24 16.14
CA ARG A 490 -24.45 0.94 17.49
C ARG A 490 -23.36 0.36 18.39
N LEU A 491 -22.59 -0.62 17.93
CA LEU A 491 -21.47 -1.19 18.69
C LEU A 491 -20.43 -0.13 19.04
N ILE A 492 -20.07 0.75 18.09
CA ILE A 492 -19.15 1.87 18.34
C ILE A 492 -19.68 2.75 19.47
N ARG A 493 -20.98 3.08 19.46
CA ARG A 493 -21.60 3.90 20.50
C ARG A 493 -21.55 3.20 21.87
N GLU A 494 -21.90 1.94 21.94
CA GLU A 494 -21.88 1.15 23.19
C GLU A 494 -20.45 1.12 23.79
N VAL A 495 -19.41 0.99 22.96
CA VAL A 495 -18.02 1.08 23.42
C VAL A 495 -17.67 2.48 23.94
N CYS A 496 -18.12 3.54 23.28
CA CYS A 496 -17.90 4.92 23.72
C CYS A 496 -18.62 5.21 25.07
N GLU A 497 -19.84 4.75 25.21
CA GLU A 497 -20.65 4.89 26.45
C GLU A 497 -19.99 4.15 27.62
N ALA A 498 -19.53 2.90 27.40
CA ALA A 498 -18.78 2.14 28.40
C ALA A 498 -17.45 2.84 28.74
N GLY A 499 -16.73 3.33 27.74
CA GLY A 499 -15.49 4.11 27.97
C GLY A 499 -15.74 5.34 28.84
N GLN A 500 -16.78 6.11 28.55
CA GLN A 500 -17.17 7.28 29.35
C GLN A 500 -17.55 6.89 30.78
N LYS A 501 -18.37 5.85 30.94
CA LYS A 501 -18.81 5.33 32.25
C LYS A 501 -17.63 4.91 33.14
N HIS A 502 -16.61 4.30 32.56
CA HIS A 502 -15.43 3.81 33.28
C HIS A 502 -14.21 4.75 33.20
N ASN A 503 -14.39 5.97 32.69
CA ASN A 503 -13.33 6.97 32.48
C ASN A 503 -12.13 6.39 31.70
N LYS A 504 -12.40 5.68 30.61
CA LYS A 504 -11.42 5.12 29.72
C LYS A 504 -11.39 5.89 28.40
N HIS A 505 -10.18 6.15 27.89
CA HIS A 505 -10.01 6.74 26.57
C HIS A 505 -10.46 5.77 25.49
N VAL A 506 -11.23 6.26 24.51
CA VAL A 506 -11.70 5.49 23.36
C VAL A 506 -11.29 6.17 22.06
N SER A 507 -10.56 5.45 21.22
CA SER A 507 -10.19 5.88 19.88
C SER A 507 -10.79 4.97 18.81
N VAL A 508 -10.82 5.45 17.57
CA VAL A 508 -11.14 4.65 16.37
C VAL A 508 -9.93 4.65 15.46
N CYS A 509 -9.46 3.46 15.05
CA CYS A 509 -8.26 3.32 14.21
C CYS A 509 -8.49 2.53 12.91
N GLY A 510 -9.72 2.12 12.61
CA GLY A 510 -10.09 1.54 11.32
C GLY A 510 -10.16 2.57 10.19
N GLU A 511 -10.39 2.11 8.96
CA GLU A 511 -10.47 2.96 7.77
C GLU A 511 -11.55 4.05 7.88
N MET A 512 -12.63 3.76 8.58
CA MET A 512 -13.73 4.69 8.85
C MET A 512 -13.28 6.01 9.51
N ALA A 513 -12.22 5.97 10.33
CA ALA A 513 -11.68 7.15 11.01
C ALA A 513 -11.10 8.18 10.03
N GLY A 514 -10.53 7.72 8.92
CA GLY A 514 -9.92 8.56 7.87
C GLY A 514 -10.88 8.96 6.75
N ASP A 515 -12.12 8.46 6.75
CA ASP A 515 -13.12 8.83 5.76
C ASP A 515 -13.99 9.98 6.27
N THR A 516 -13.91 11.11 5.57
CA THR A 516 -14.68 12.32 5.91
C THR A 516 -16.20 12.13 5.85
N ALA A 517 -16.69 11.13 5.12
CA ALA A 517 -18.12 10.79 5.06
C ALA A 517 -18.63 10.27 6.42
N PHE A 518 -17.79 9.59 7.18
CA PHE A 518 -18.16 9.03 8.48
C PHE A 518 -17.81 9.92 9.68
N THR A 519 -17.04 11.00 9.48
CA THR A 519 -16.61 11.88 10.58
C THR A 519 -17.76 12.27 11.49
N GLU A 520 -18.85 12.79 10.94
CA GLU A 520 -20.01 13.24 11.74
C GLU A 520 -20.70 12.07 12.46
N THR A 521 -20.82 10.91 11.83
CA THR A 521 -21.39 9.69 12.40
C THR A 521 -20.60 9.22 13.61
N LEU A 522 -19.26 9.19 13.51
CA LEU A 522 -18.36 8.79 14.60
C LEU A 522 -18.44 9.77 15.77
N LEU A 523 -18.42 11.07 15.50
CA LEU A 523 -18.54 12.09 16.53
C LEU A 523 -19.88 11.99 17.28
N LYS A 524 -20.99 11.78 16.56
CA LYS A 524 -22.33 11.55 17.14
C LYS A 524 -22.44 10.22 17.92
N ALA A 525 -21.64 9.23 17.56
CA ALA A 525 -21.53 7.98 18.33
C ALA A 525 -20.71 8.13 19.61
N GLY A 526 -20.12 9.31 19.88
CA GLY A 526 -19.35 9.56 21.11
C GLY A 526 -17.84 9.54 20.94
N VAL A 527 -17.31 9.23 19.75
CA VAL A 527 -15.87 9.19 19.49
C VAL A 527 -15.26 10.59 19.64
N ARG A 528 -14.08 10.66 20.29
CA ARG A 528 -13.31 11.90 20.50
C ARG A 528 -11.85 11.79 20.08
N CYS A 529 -11.44 10.63 19.62
CA CYS A 529 -10.09 10.37 19.10
C CYS A 529 -10.20 9.54 17.80
N LEU A 530 -9.64 10.07 16.71
CA LEU A 530 -9.64 9.45 15.38
C LEU A 530 -8.21 9.22 14.94
N SER A 531 -7.87 7.97 14.57
CA SER A 531 -6.53 7.58 14.12
C SER A 531 -6.58 7.08 12.68
N MET A 532 -5.76 7.66 11.81
CA MET A 532 -5.81 7.44 10.37
C MET A 532 -4.42 7.59 9.72
N GLY A 533 -4.28 7.22 8.46
CA GLY A 533 -3.08 7.54 7.69
C GLY A 533 -2.79 9.05 7.70
N SER A 534 -1.53 9.44 7.90
CA SER A 534 -1.12 10.85 8.11
C SER A 534 -1.58 11.79 6.99
N ALA A 535 -1.68 11.31 5.75
CA ALA A 535 -2.17 12.09 4.61
C ALA A 535 -3.67 12.49 4.72
N ARG A 536 -4.46 11.80 5.54
CA ARG A 536 -5.90 12.05 5.71
C ARG A 536 -6.21 13.03 6.84
N ILE A 537 -5.25 13.27 7.75
CA ILE A 537 -5.45 14.08 8.97
C ILE A 537 -6.03 15.47 8.65
N GLN A 538 -5.46 16.19 7.68
CA GLN A 538 -5.89 17.57 7.39
C GLN A 538 -7.30 17.64 6.79
N ARG A 539 -7.68 16.64 5.99
CA ARG A 539 -9.04 16.55 5.41
C ARG A 539 -10.09 16.26 6.48
N VAL A 540 -9.79 15.34 7.39
CA VAL A 540 -10.68 15.03 8.52
C VAL A 540 -10.75 16.22 9.48
N LYS A 541 -9.63 16.91 9.75
CA LYS A 541 -9.60 18.14 10.54
C LYS A 541 -10.50 19.21 9.95
N ASP A 542 -10.42 19.45 8.64
CA ASP A 542 -11.30 20.38 7.93
C ASP A 542 -12.80 20.02 8.10
N ARG A 543 -13.13 18.73 7.99
CA ARG A 543 -14.50 18.27 8.23
C ARG A 543 -14.95 18.53 9.65
N ILE A 544 -14.11 18.26 10.66
CA ILE A 544 -14.42 18.49 12.08
C ILE A 544 -14.68 19.96 12.35
N ILE A 545 -13.82 20.87 11.90
CA ILE A 545 -13.98 22.32 12.10
C ILE A 545 -15.31 22.84 11.51
N LYS A 546 -15.79 22.20 10.46
CA LYS A 546 -17.06 22.55 9.80
C LYS A 546 -18.27 21.88 10.42
N THR A 547 -18.09 20.92 11.33
CA THR A 547 -19.17 20.12 11.96
C THR A 547 -19.66 20.80 13.23
N THR A 548 -20.98 20.67 13.48
CA THR A 548 -21.63 20.99 14.76
C THR A 548 -22.17 19.69 15.34
N MET A 549 -21.88 19.40 16.59
CA MET A 549 -22.34 18.15 17.24
C MET A 549 -23.86 18.17 17.50
N GLY A 550 -24.44 19.35 17.68
CA GLY A 550 -25.83 19.52 18.13
C GLY A 550 -25.96 19.22 19.62
N GLU A 551 -27.02 19.74 20.24
CA GLU A 551 -27.35 19.39 21.63
C GLU A 551 -27.61 17.88 21.71
N HIS A 552 -26.86 17.17 22.54
CA HIS A 552 -27.25 15.85 23.02
C HIS A 552 -28.53 16.06 23.85
N ASN A 553 -29.68 15.89 23.25
CA ASN A 553 -30.90 15.62 24.02
C ASN A 553 -30.68 14.24 24.67
N GLY A 554 -30.45 14.25 25.97
CA GLY A 554 -30.12 13.15 26.84
C GLY A 554 -31.14 12.00 26.86
#